data_03f5f4afff966fc7af2727f57b31b753
#
_entry.id   03f5f4afff966fc7af2727f57b31b753
#
_cell.length_a   1.000
_cell.length_b   1.000
_cell.length_c   1.000
_cell.angle_alpha   90.00
_cell.angle_beta   90.00
_cell.angle_gamma   90.00
#
_symmetry.space_group_name_H-M   'P 1'
#
loop_
_entity.id
_entity.type
_entity.pdbx_description
1 polymer ?
#
loop_
_entity_poly.entity_id
_entity_poly.type
_entity_poly.pdbx_seq_one_letter_code
_entity_poly.pdbx_strand_id
1 'polypeptide(L)'
;MKKLTLDEIKKTELEILLYFDRVCRKNGLKYSMCAGTHLGAVRHQGFIPWDDDIDLCMPRPDYEKLIELNRGGKLFPGHLKLCCFEEGTLDSPYMKIMDRRTRIREENYTQKDVTSLWIDIFPMDGLPDSMIGTRLLYRTALNLCKLSVATVVHTGYGKTRLKRVLKPLIVTPMSRLIGRRRIGKWLAALAARNPYKEREYCGMVTWAWDGPGQRVRRKEFEKLVELPFEGHPIFAMSCWDKHLRGVFGDYMQLPPEEDRITHDLEVWRVDPKGGARGGSAGARGGFASIRGGNQGHKGSGQGRNPHVRKGWKRGTGQWRSR
;
A
#
# COMPACT_ATOMS: atom_id res chain seq x y z
N MET A 1 -5.35 -6.93 -24.94
CA MET A 1 -5.06 -7.00 -23.48
C MET A 1 -5.92 -8.12 -22.88
N LYS A 2 -5.32 -9.03 -22.09
CA LYS A 2 -6.03 -10.11 -21.37
C LYS A 2 -6.26 -9.67 -19.93
N LYS A 3 -7.47 -9.77 -19.38
CA LYS A 3 -7.76 -9.56 -17.95
C LYS A 3 -7.15 -10.71 -17.17
N LEU A 4 -6.43 -10.40 -16.09
CA LEU A 4 -5.80 -11.38 -15.21
C LEU A 4 -6.82 -11.90 -14.19
N THR A 5 -6.71 -13.18 -13.87
CA THR A 5 -7.39 -13.81 -12.73
C THR A 5 -6.66 -13.46 -11.43
N LEU A 6 -7.29 -13.70 -10.27
CA LEU A 6 -6.67 -13.51 -8.96
C LEU A 6 -5.35 -14.31 -8.84
N ASP A 7 -5.32 -15.54 -9.30
CA ASP A 7 -4.12 -16.39 -9.27
C ASP A 7 -3.01 -15.83 -10.17
N GLU A 8 -3.36 -15.28 -11.34
CA GLU A 8 -2.39 -14.63 -12.23
C GLU A 8 -1.85 -13.32 -11.63
N ILE A 9 -2.67 -12.58 -10.86
CA ILE A 9 -2.26 -11.40 -10.08
C ILE A 9 -1.25 -11.82 -9.02
N LYS A 10 -1.62 -12.76 -8.13
CA LYS A 10 -0.75 -13.31 -7.08
C LYS A 10 0.59 -13.83 -7.63
N LYS A 11 0.55 -14.57 -8.73
CA LYS A 11 1.75 -15.06 -9.40
C LYS A 11 2.65 -13.92 -9.88
N THR A 12 2.06 -12.85 -10.43
CA THR A 12 2.83 -11.70 -10.92
C THR A 12 3.46 -10.94 -9.74
N GLU A 13 2.74 -10.76 -8.65
CA GLU A 13 3.28 -10.12 -7.44
C GLU A 13 4.37 -10.96 -6.77
N LEU A 14 4.21 -12.29 -6.75
CA LEU A 14 5.25 -13.19 -6.28
C LEU A 14 6.52 -13.07 -7.15
N GLU A 15 6.41 -12.97 -8.47
CA GLU A 15 7.56 -12.70 -9.35
C GLU A 15 8.27 -11.40 -8.96
N ILE A 16 7.55 -10.33 -8.69
CA ILE A 16 8.13 -9.06 -8.23
C ILE A 16 8.83 -9.23 -6.87
N LEU A 17 8.18 -9.88 -5.91
CA LEU A 17 8.74 -10.17 -4.59
C LEU A 17 10.06 -10.94 -4.69
N LEU A 18 10.12 -12.00 -5.48
CA LEU A 18 11.31 -12.82 -5.64
C LEU A 18 12.47 -12.05 -6.30
N TYR A 19 12.18 -11.10 -7.20
CA TYR A 19 13.19 -10.19 -7.72
C TYR A 19 13.69 -9.23 -6.65
N PHE A 20 12.79 -8.64 -5.89
CA PHE A 20 13.12 -7.75 -4.79
C PHE A 20 13.97 -8.47 -3.72
N ASP A 21 13.58 -9.68 -3.31
CA ASP A 21 14.33 -10.49 -2.34
C ASP A 21 15.76 -10.74 -2.82
N ARG A 22 15.96 -11.16 -4.08
CA ARG A 22 17.31 -11.35 -4.65
C ARG A 22 18.14 -10.07 -4.63
N VAL A 23 17.54 -8.93 -4.96
CA VAL A 23 18.21 -7.62 -4.90
C VAL A 23 18.61 -7.30 -3.47
N CYS A 24 17.73 -7.50 -2.51
CA CYS A 24 18.01 -7.22 -1.10
C CYS A 24 19.12 -8.13 -0.56
N ARG A 25 19.03 -9.44 -0.79
CA ARG A 25 20.08 -10.41 -0.35
C ARG A 25 21.43 -10.09 -0.96
N LYS A 26 21.49 -9.82 -2.27
CA LYS A 26 22.74 -9.49 -2.96
C LYS A 26 23.42 -8.22 -2.44
N ASN A 27 22.64 -7.24 -1.97
CA ASN A 27 23.16 -5.93 -1.51
C ASN A 27 23.19 -5.80 0.02
N GLY A 28 22.90 -6.87 0.76
CA GLY A 28 22.86 -6.87 2.22
C GLY A 28 21.82 -5.91 2.80
N LEU A 29 20.67 -5.73 2.11
CA LEU A 29 19.56 -4.91 2.58
C LEU A 29 18.61 -5.75 3.43
N LYS A 30 18.19 -5.19 4.54
CA LYS A 30 17.19 -5.79 5.42
C LYS A 30 15.79 -5.38 5.00
N TYR A 31 14.88 -6.34 5.00
CA TYR A 31 13.44 -6.11 4.85
C TYR A 31 12.67 -7.19 5.61
N SER A 32 11.39 -7.00 5.79
CA SER A 32 10.47 -7.98 6.35
C SER A 32 9.14 -7.92 5.62
N MET A 33 8.48 -9.06 5.46
CA MET A 33 7.03 -9.05 5.20
C MET A 33 6.33 -8.26 6.31
N CYS A 34 5.22 -7.59 5.98
CA CYS A 34 4.38 -6.89 6.96
C CYS A 34 2.90 -7.03 6.60
N ALA A 35 2.03 -6.49 7.43
CA ALA A 35 0.59 -6.45 7.22
C ALA A 35 -0.03 -7.81 6.80
N GLY A 36 -0.86 -7.83 5.74
CA GLY A 36 -1.54 -9.03 5.22
C GLY A 36 -0.58 -10.10 4.75
N THR A 37 0.51 -9.71 4.08
CA THR A 37 1.55 -10.64 3.59
C THR A 37 2.21 -11.41 4.73
N HIS A 38 2.54 -10.73 5.82
CA HIS A 38 3.14 -11.36 7.00
C HIS A 38 2.16 -12.31 7.70
N LEU A 39 0.91 -11.90 7.84
CA LEU A 39 -0.16 -12.76 8.36
C LEU A 39 -0.38 -13.99 7.47
N GLY A 40 -0.34 -13.80 6.16
CA GLY A 40 -0.44 -14.87 5.17
C GLY A 40 0.68 -15.89 5.30
N ALA A 41 1.94 -15.44 5.40
CA ALA A 41 3.10 -16.29 5.61
C ALA A 41 2.95 -17.20 6.85
N VAL A 42 2.52 -16.63 7.99
CA VAL A 42 2.39 -17.37 9.26
C VAL A 42 1.20 -18.31 9.26
N ARG A 43 0.04 -17.88 8.74
CA ARG A 43 -1.21 -18.63 8.87
C ARG A 43 -1.49 -19.56 7.69
N HIS A 44 -1.04 -19.19 6.49
CA HIS A 44 -1.35 -19.89 5.24
C HIS A 44 -0.10 -20.37 4.48
N GLN A 45 1.10 -20.00 4.92
CA GLN A 45 2.38 -20.23 4.24
C GLN A 45 2.42 -19.62 2.82
N GLY A 46 1.65 -18.55 2.60
CA GLY A 46 1.45 -17.88 1.32
C GLY A 46 0.46 -16.75 1.45
N PHE A 47 -0.16 -16.38 0.34
CA PHE A 47 -1.23 -15.38 0.34
C PHE A 47 -2.42 -15.81 1.23
N ILE A 48 -3.03 -14.86 1.89
CA ILE A 48 -4.37 -15.06 2.42
C ILE A 48 -5.30 -15.33 1.22
N PRO A 49 -6.19 -16.36 1.26
CA PRO A 49 -6.93 -16.81 0.07
C PRO A 49 -7.69 -15.70 -0.68
N TRP A 50 -8.21 -14.71 0.04
CA TRP A 50 -8.98 -13.58 -0.51
C TRP A 50 -8.20 -12.28 -0.62
N ASP A 51 -6.89 -12.27 -0.34
CA ASP A 51 -5.99 -11.12 -0.44
C ASP A 51 -5.22 -11.14 -1.75
N ASP A 52 -4.91 -9.98 -2.29
CA ASP A 52 -4.30 -9.79 -3.60
C ASP A 52 -3.24 -8.69 -3.60
N ASP A 53 -2.55 -8.48 -2.45
CA ASP A 53 -1.45 -7.53 -2.34
C ASP A 53 -0.25 -8.11 -1.58
N ILE A 54 0.93 -7.58 -1.87
CA ILE A 54 2.18 -7.84 -1.14
C ILE A 54 2.67 -6.56 -0.50
N ASP A 55 2.75 -6.61 0.84
CA ASP A 55 3.23 -5.54 1.70
C ASP A 55 4.58 -5.92 2.35
N LEU A 56 5.59 -5.10 2.15
CA LEU A 56 6.92 -5.24 2.74
C LEU A 56 7.29 -4.00 3.54
N CYS A 57 8.19 -4.15 4.50
CA CYS A 57 8.76 -3.03 5.22
C CYS A 57 10.27 -3.16 5.37
N MET A 58 10.96 -2.01 5.35
CA MET A 58 12.43 -1.92 5.43
C MET A 58 12.85 -0.96 6.53
N PRO A 59 13.98 -1.22 7.27
CA PRO A 59 14.61 -0.16 8.06
C PRO A 59 14.83 1.09 7.21
N ARG A 60 14.55 2.28 7.74
CA ARG A 60 14.75 3.54 6.99
C ARG A 60 16.11 3.63 6.28
N PRO A 61 17.25 3.28 6.89
CA PRO A 61 18.55 3.32 6.20
C PRO A 61 18.64 2.36 5.01
N ASP A 62 18.06 1.15 5.10
CA ASP A 62 18.06 0.19 4.00
C ASP A 62 17.11 0.62 2.88
N TYR A 63 15.97 1.23 3.25
CA TYR A 63 15.02 1.85 2.32
C TYR A 63 15.70 2.95 1.49
N GLU A 64 16.41 3.87 2.13
CA GLU A 64 17.15 4.96 1.47
C GLU A 64 18.29 4.40 0.59
N LYS A 65 19.03 3.40 1.09
CA LYS A 65 20.09 2.72 0.34
C LYS A 65 19.55 2.03 -0.92
N LEU A 66 18.36 1.44 -0.87
CA LEU A 66 17.72 0.85 -2.05
C LEU A 66 17.42 1.90 -3.12
N ILE A 67 16.94 3.09 -2.74
CA ILE A 67 16.74 4.21 -3.68
C ILE A 67 18.06 4.61 -4.33
N GLU A 68 19.11 4.75 -3.52
CA GLU A 68 20.43 5.11 -4.03
C GLU A 68 20.99 4.09 -5.03
N LEU A 69 20.88 2.80 -4.70
CA LEU A 69 21.30 1.72 -5.60
C LEU A 69 20.49 1.70 -6.91
N ASN A 70 19.23 2.12 -6.87
CA ASN A 70 18.38 2.19 -8.05
C ASN A 70 18.57 3.47 -8.87
N ARG A 71 19.39 4.41 -8.45
CA ARG A 71 19.66 5.62 -9.24
C ARG A 71 20.09 5.25 -10.67
N GLY A 72 19.36 5.75 -11.66
CA GLY A 72 19.53 5.35 -13.06
C GLY A 72 18.69 4.16 -13.51
N GLY A 73 17.86 3.57 -12.62
CA GLY A 73 16.82 2.58 -13.00
C GLY A 73 17.34 1.24 -13.52
N LYS A 74 18.57 0.84 -13.16
CA LYS A 74 19.21 -0.39 -13.65
C LYS A 74 19.21 -1.55 -12.65
N LEU A 75 18.70 -1.32 -11.44
CA LEU A 75 18.72 -2.33 -10.36
C LEU A 75 17.73 -3.47 -10.63
N PHE A 76 16.62 -3.17 -11.28
CA PHE A 76 15.58 -4.12 -11.64
C PHE A 76 15.51 -4.36 -13.16
N PRO A 77 14.96 -5.51 -13.61
CA PRO A 77 14.72 -5.77 -15.02
C PRO A 77 13.85 -4.67 -15.65
N GLY A 78 14.02 -4.38 -16.94
CA GLY A 78 13.35 -3.27 -17.62
C GLY A 78 11.81 -3.27 -17.60
N HIS A 79 11.18 -4.42 -17.28
CA HIS A 79 9.74 -4.49 -17.07
C HIS A 79 9.32 -4.13 -15.64
N LEU A 80 10.23 -4.13 -14.67
CA LEU A 80 9.97 -3.69 -13.30
C LEU A 80 10.47 -2.26 -13.12
N LYS A 81 9.66 -1.45 -12.46
CA LYS A 81 9.99 -0.05 -12.15
C LYS A 81 9.82 0.20 -10.66
N LEU A 82 10.91 0.57 -9.98
CA LEU A 82 10.83 1.14 -8.65
C LEU A 82 10.33 2.58 -8.77
N CYS A 83 9.25 2.87 -8.04
CA CYS A 83 8.68 4.21 -7.91
C CYS A 83 8.70 4.61 -6.44
N CYS A 84 9.10 5.84 -6.13
CA CYS A 84 9.18 6.35 -4.77
C CYS A 84 8.84 7.84 -4.69
N PHE A 85 8.54 8.25 -3.47
CA PHE A 85 8.21 9.64 -3.16
C PHE A 85 9.39 10.58 -3.35
N GLU A 86 10.57 10.13 -2.97
CA GLU A 86 11.83 10.88 -2.97
C GLU A 86 12.23 11.32 -4.38
N GLU A 87 12.05 10.46 -5.37
CA GLU A 87 12.31 10.76 -6.79
C GLU A 87 11.12 11.41 -7.51
N GLY A 88 10.01 11.62 -6.80
CA GLY A 88 8.82 12.26 -7.37
C GLY A 88 7.97 11.37 -8.29
N THR A 89 8.22 10.09 -8.29
CA THR A 89 7.47 9.11 -9.09
C THR A 89 6.22 8.59 -8.39
N LEU A 90 6.10 8.84 -7.07
CA LEU A 90 4.89 8.62 -6.26
C LEU A 90 4.57 9.87 -5.42
N ASP A 91 3.28 10.07 -5.14
CA ASP A 91 2.79 11.10 -4.23
C ASP A 91 2.67 10.64 -2.77
N SER A 92 2.76 9.34 -2.53
CA SER A 92 2.74 8.73 -1.19
C SER A 92 4.16 8.43 -0.71
N PRO A 93 4.50 8.69 0.59
CA PRO A 93 5.86 8.60 1.10
C PRO A 93 6.27 7.15 1.45
N TYR A 94 6.18 6.28 0.47
CA TYR A 94 6.68 4.90 0.46
C TYR A 94 7.02 4.49 -0.98
N MET A 95 7.58 3.29 -1.17
CA MET A 95 7.93 2.76 -2.49
C MET A 95 6.90 1.78 -3.03
N LYS A 96 6.86 1.67 -4.36
CA LYS A 96 6.22 0.59 -5.10
C LYS A 96 7.18 0.05 -6.13
N ILE A 97 7.17 -1.27 -6.33
CA ILE A 97 7.79 -1.87 -7.51
C ILE A 97 6.66 -2.33 -8.42
N MET A 98 6.57 -1.73 -9.60
CA MET A 98 5.49 -1.93 -10.56
C MET A 98 5.93 -2.79 -11.73
N ASP A 99 5.07 -3.75 -12.15
CA ASP A 99 5.27 -4.52 -13.38
C ASP A 99 4.63 -3.83 -14.58
N ARG A 100 5.44 -3.19 -15.42
CA ARG A 100 5.02 -2.44 -16.61
C ARG A 100 4.39 -3.31 -17.72
N ARG A 101 4.45 -4.64 -17.59
CA ARG A 101 3.72 -5.59 -18.47
C ARG A 101 2.24 -5.65 -18.13
N THR A 102 1.79 -4.93 -17.10
CA THR A 102 0.40 -4.90 -16.66
C THR A 102 -0.18 -3.49 -16.73
N ARG A 103 -1.51 -3.40 -16.70
CA ARG A 103 -2.28 -2.18 -16.52
C ARG A 103 -3.36 -2.44 -15.50
N ILE A 104 -3.59 -1.46 -14.62
CA ILE A 104 -4.66 -1.51 -13.63
C ILE A 104 -5.74 -0.48 -13.92
N ARG A 105 -6.96 -0.80 -13.47
CA ARG A 105 -8.07 0.14 -13.35
C ARG A 105 -8.67 -0.01 -11.96
N GLU A 106 -8.72 1.09 -11.23
CA GLU A 106 -9.44 1.19 -9.97
C GLU A 106 -10.72 1.98 -10.19
N GLU A 107 -11.88 1.39 -9.91
CA GLU A 107 -13.17 2.05 -10.15
C GLU A 107 -13.41 3.26 -9.25
N ASN A 108 -12.83 3.24 -8.05
CA ASN A 108 -13.12 4.21 -6.99
C ASN A 108 -12.03 5.26 -6.74
N TYR A 109 -10.93 5.21 -7.51
CA TYR A 109 -9.76 6.07 -7.30
C TYR A 109 -9.29 6.75 -8.58
N THR A 110 -8.79 7.96 -8.42
CA THR A 110 -8.16 8.72 -9.50
C THR A 110 -6.66 8.86 -9.21
N GLN A 111 -5.97 7.73 -9.05
CA GLN A 111 -4.51 7.74 -8.91
C GLN A 111 -3.85 7.79 -10.30
N LYS A 112 -3.03 8.81 -10.53
CA LYS A 112 -2.29 8.95 -11.80
C LYS A 112 -0.90 8.35 -11.76
N ASP A 113 -0.35 8.17 -10.58
CA ASP A 113 1.00 7.70 -10.30
C ASP A 113 1.11 6.16 -10.22
N VAL A 114 -0.01 5.46 -10.05
CA VAL A 114 -0.07 3.99 -10.02
C VAL A 114 -0.82 3.48 -11.24
N THR A 115 -0.11 2.83 -12.16
CA THR A 115 -0.66 2.44 -13.47
C THR A 115 -0.55 0.95 -13.78
N SER A 116 0.16 0.20 -12.97
CA SER A 116 0.51 -1.20 -13.17
C SER A 116 0.42 -1.96 -11.86
N LEU A 117 0.33 -3.28 -11.90
CA LEU A 117 0.36 -4.14 -10.71
C LEU A 117 1.69 -3.96 -9.97
N TRP A 118 1.67 -3.99 -8.65
CA TRP A 118 2.80 -3.60 -7.79
C TRP A 118 2.90 -4.42 -6.51
N ILE A 119 4.03 -4.31 -5.84
CA ILE A 119 4.19 -4.59 -4.41
C ILE A 119 4.49 -3.30 -3.65
N ASP A 120 4.06 -3.20 -2.39
CA ASP A 120 4.29 -2.05 -1.53
C ASP A 120 5.49 -2.26 -0.60
N ILE A 121 6.32 -1.21 -0.43
CA ILE A 121 7.48 -1.23 0.45
C ILE A 121 7.45 0.00 1.35
N PHE A 122 7.19 -0.21 2.63
CA PHE A 122 7.07 0.85 3.63
C PHE A 122 8.35 1.05 4.41
N PRO A 123 8.76 2.30 4.67
CA PRO A 123 9.86 2.56 5.59
C PRO A 123 9.42 2.33 7.04
N MET A 124 10.28 1.67 7.81
CA MET A 124 10.21 1.60 9.26
C MET A 124 11.00 2.77 9.83
N ASP A 125 10.31 3.68 10.49
CA ASP A 125 10.88 4.88 11.09
C ASP A 125 11.04 4.73 12.59
N GLY A 126 11.91 5.54 13.21
CA GLY A 126 12.03 5.60 14.65
C GLY A 126 10.74 6.10 15.31
N LEU A 127 10.45 5.58 16.48
CA LEU A 127 9.27 5.97 17.27
C LEU A 127 9.69 6.56 18.61
N PRO A 128 8.88 7.46 19.22
CA PRO A 128 9.07 7.89 20.58
C PRO A 128 9.17 6.72 21.55
N ASP A 129 10.04 6.80 22.55
CA ASP A 129 10.21 5.73 23.54
C ASP A 129 8.97 5.58 24.43
N SER A 130 8.22 6.67 24.69
CA SER A 130 6.95 6.59 25.40
C SER A 130 5.80 6.11 24.50
N MET A 131 4.91 5.28 25.06
CA MET A 131 3.71 4.82 24.36
C MET A 131 2.73 5.99 24.10
N ILE A 132 2.70 7.00 24.99
CA ILE A 132 1.86 8.20 24.80
C ILE A 132 2.34 8.97 23.57
N GLY A 133 3.66 9.22 23.46
CA GLY A 133 4.26 9.86 22.30
C GLY A 133 4.00 9.08 21.02
N THR A 134 4.15 7.75 21.06
CA THR A 134 3.83 6.87 19.93
C THR A 134 2.37 7.00 19.50
N ARG A 135 1.41 6.97 20.44
CA ARG A 135 -0.02 7.13 20.13
C ARG A 135 -0.33 8.49 19.51
N LEU A 136 0.29 9.56 19.99
CA LEU A 136 0.11 10.91 19.46
C LEU A 136 0.67 11.02 18.04
N LEU A 137 1.86 10.46 17.79
CA LEU A 137 2.49 10.39 16.47
C LEU A 137 1.57 9.67 15.47
N TYR A 138 1.10 8.46 15.82
CA TYR A 138 0.20 7.69 14.94
C TYR A 138 -1.14 8.37 14.71
N ARG A 139 -1.70 9.05 15.72
CA ARG A 139 -2.94 9.83 15.55
C ARG A 139 -2.75 10.96 14.53
N THR A 140 -1.64 11.68 14.60
CA THR A 140 -1.30 12.75 13.66
C THR A 140 -1.06 12.19 12.26
N ALA A 141 -0.24 11.14 12.14
CA ALA A 141 0.04 10.46 10.89
C ALA A 141 -1.24 9.91 10.23
N LEU A 142 -2.13 9.27 10.99
CA LEU A 142 -3.41 8.76 10.49
C LEU A 142 -4.31 9.87 9.94
N ASN A 143 -4.32 11.05 10.56
CA ASN A 143 -5.08 12.18 10.04
C ASN A 143 -4.52 12.68 8.70
N LEU A 144 -3.20 12.72 8.55
CA LEU A 144 -2.55 13.04 7.28
C LEU A 144 -2.83 11.95 6.21
N CYS A 145 -2.77 10.66 6.56
CA CYS A 145 -3.16 9.57 5.66
C CYS A 145 -4.62 9.72 5.18
N LYS A 146 -5.56 10.00 6.10
CA LYS A 146 -6.98 10.25 5.75
C LYS A 146 -7.14 11.45 4.83
N LEU A 147 -6.39 12.53 5.06
CA LEU A 147 -6.41 13.72 4.22
C LEU A 147 -5.84 13.40 2.82
N SER A 148 -4.75 12.63 2.73
CA SER A 148 -4.17 12.18 1.47
C SER A 148 -5.17 11.34 0.66
N VAL A 149 -5.83 10.36 1.28
CA VAL A 149 -6.85 9.54 0.62
C VAL A 149 -8.03 10.39 0.13
N ALA A 150 -8.43 11.44 0.87
CA ALA A 150 -9.51 12.33 0.47
C ALA A 150 -9.23 13.10 -0.85
N THR A 151 -7.96 13.18 -1.28
CA THR A 151 -7.60 13.83 -2.55
C THR A 151 -7.99 13.02 -3.78
N VAL A 152 -8.03 11.68 -3.67
CA VAL A 152 -8.16 10.72 -4.79
C VAL A 152 -9.49 9.98 -4.81
N VAL A 153 -10.17 9.85 -3.68
CA VAL A 153 -11.46 9.14 -3.58
C VAL A 153 -12.59 9.95 -4.21
N HIS A 154 -13.45 9.27 -4.97
CA HIS A 154 -14.68 9.87 -5.51
C HIS A 154 -15.64 10.28 -4.39
N THR A 155 -16.39 11.37 -4.62
CA THR A 155 -17.36 11.90 -3.66
C THR A 155 -18.52 10.92 -3.42
N GLY A 156 -19.03 10.86 -2.19
CA GLY A 156 -20.16 9.98 -1.83
C GLY A 156 -19.86 8.95 -0.73
N TYR A 157 -18.60 8.82 -0.34
CA TYR A 157 -18.17 7.89 0.71
C TYR A 157 -18.29 8.49 2.12
N GLY A 158 -19.09 7.88 2.98
CA GLY A 158 -19.17 8.23 4.41
C GLY A 158 -20.24 7.40 5.15
N LYS A 159 -19.90 6.90 6.36
CA LYS A 159 -20.79 6.04 7.18
C LYS A 159 -21.95 6.77 7.87
N THR A 160 -21.86 8.08 8.04
CA THR A 160 -22.91 8.90 8.66
C THR A 160 -23.40 9.95 7.68
N ARG A 161 -24.70 10.35 7.79
CA ARG A 161 -25.28 11.42 6.94
C ARG A 161 -24.44 12.70 6.98
N LEU A 162 -23.99 13.11 8.18
CA LEU A 162 -23.15 14.30 8.37
C LEU A 162 -21.78 14.16 7.65
N LYS A 163 -21.13 12.99 7.72
CA LYS A 163 -19.86 12.75 7.02
C LYS A 163 -20.02 12.66 5.50
N ARG A 164 -21.19 12.20 5.00
CA ARG A 164 -21.49 12.18 3.57
C ARG A 164 -21.64 13.59 2.98
N VAL A 165 -22.08 14.55 3.80
CA VAL A 165 -22.27 15.96 3.37
C VAL A 165 -21.00 16.80 3.60
N LEU A 166 -20.42 16.75 4.81
CA LEU A 166 -19.24 17.57 5.15
C LEU A 166 -17.96 17.13 4.42
N LYS A 167 -17.78 15.83 4.16
CA LYS A 167 -16.59 15.36 3.43
C LYS A 167 -16.49 15.93 2.02
N PRO A 168 -17.52 15.82 1.15
CA PRO A 168 -17.45 16.36 -0.21
C PRO A 168 -17.44 17.89 -0.25
N LEU A 169 -18.07 18.57 0.71
CA LEU A 169 -18.19 20.03 0.70
C LEU A 169 -16.96 20.75 1.25
N ILE A 170 -16.26 20.19 2.22
CA ILE A 170 -15.16 20.88 2.91
C ILE A 170 -13.86 20.11 2.78
N VAL A 171 -13.82 18.83 3.22
CA VAL A 171 -12.56 18.06 3.33
C VAL A 171 -11.98 17.76 1.95
N THR A 172 -12.79 17.32 1.00
CA THR A 172 -12.32 16.93 -0.33
C THR A 172 -11.81 18.13 -1.14
N PRO A 173 -12.52 19.28 -1.25
CA PRO A 173 -11.99 20.44 -1.96
C PRO A 173 -10.72 20.96 -1.31
N MET A 174 -10.70 21.08 0.02
CA MET A 174 -9.52 21.54 0.76
C MET A 174 -8.33 20.59 0.58
N SER A 175 -8.53 19.28 0.66
CA SER A 175 -7.46 18.30 0.45
C SER A 175 -6.92 18.35 -0.99
N ARG A 176 -7.80 18.54 -1.99
CA ARG A 176 -7.40 18.69 -3.40
C ARG A 176 -6.62 19.98 -3.65
N LEU A 177 -7.00 21.07 -2.99
CA LEU A 177 -6.27 22.35 -3.07
C LEU A 177 -4.86 22.22 -2.47
N ILE A 178 -4.71 21.55 -1.34
CA ILE A 178 -3.41 21.26 -0.71
C ILE A 178 -2.57 20.36 -1.63
N GLY A 179 -3.19 19.34 -2.20
CA GLY A 179 -2.56 18.35 -3.07
C GLY A 179 -1.88 17.21 -2.32
N ARG A 180 -2.00 15.98 -2.87
CA ARG A 180 -1.53 14.74 -2.26
C ARG A 180 -0.03 14.78 -1.95
N ARG A 181 0.79 15.27 -2.88
CA ARG A 181 2.24 15.37 -2.71
C ARG A 181 2.65 16.29 -1.54
N ARG A 182 1.95 17.40 -1.32
CA ARG A 182 2.24 18.30 -0.18
C ARG A 182 1.89 17.62 1.15
N ILE A 183 0.77 16.90 1.20
CA ILE A 183 0.38 16.10 2.36
C ILE A 183 1.42 14.98 2.59
N GLY A 184 1.90 14.33 1.53
CA GLY A 184 2.98 13.36 1.58
C GLY A 184 4.27 13.93 2.17
N LYS A 185 4.65 15.17 1.80
CA LYS A 185 5.81 15.88 2.41
C LYS A 185 5.63 16.08 3.92
N TRP A 186 4.44 16.44 4.38
CA TRP A 186 4.18 16.59 5.82
C TRP A 186 4.25 15.25 6.55
N LEU A 187 3.76 14.18 5.93
CA LEU A 187 3.82 12.84 6.51
C LEU A 187 5.27 12.31 6.56
N ALA A 188 6.05 12.51 5.50
CA ALA A 188 7.47 12.17 5.47
C ALA A 188 8.28 12.97 6.53
N ALA A 189 8.02 14.28 6.65
CA ALA A 189 8.63 15.12 7.66
C ALA A 189 8.25 14.70 9.11
N LEU A 190 7.02 14.24 9.31
CA LEU A 190 6.58 13.72 10.60
C LEU A 190 7.31 12.41 10.94
N ALA A 191 7.49 11.50 9.96
CA ALA A 191 8.22 10.26 10.12
C ALA A 191 9.70 10.50 10.46
N ALA A 192 10.34 11.46 9.80
CA ALA A 192 11.74 11.82 10.00
C ALA A 192 12.06 12.47 11.36
N ARG A 193 11.04 12.89 12.15
CA ARG A 193 11.27 13.52 13.48
C ARG A 193 11.99 12.64 14.49
N ASN A 194 11.91 11.33 14.31
CA ASN A 194 12.54 10.35 15.18
C ASN A 194 13.54 9.54 14.36
N PRO A 195 14.84 9.89 14.34
CA PRO A 195 15.83 9.17 13.56
C PRO A 195 15.89 7.69 13.93
N TYR A 196 15.80 6.81 12.93
CA TYR A 196 15.67 5.37 13.11
C TYR A 196 16.78 4.77 14.02
N LYS A 197 18.03 5.17 13.80
CA LYS A 197 19.20 4.63 14.53
C LYS A 197 19.26 5.05 15.99
N GLU A 198 18.61 6.17 16.36
CA GLU A 198 18.65 6.75 17.70
C GLU A 198 17.52 6.26 18.60
N ARG A 199 16.55 5.50 18.06
CA ARG A 199 15.37 5.08 18.81
C ARG A 199 15.41 3.58 19.13
N GLU A 200 14.89 3.25 20.31
CA GLU A 200 14.71 1.84 20.72
C GLU A 200 13.61 1.15 19.92
N TYR A 201 12.59 1.90 19.50
CA TYR A 201 11.40 1.40 18.83
C TYR A 201 11.28 1.94 17.41
N CYS A 202 10.66 1.13 16.54
CA CYS A 202 10.34 1.52 15.18
C CYS A 202 8.94 1.08 14.77
N GLY A 203 8.44 1.65 13.65
CA GLY A 203 7.14 1.32 13.07
C GLY A 203 6.89 2.10 11.78
N MET A 204 5.86 1.71 11.02
CA MET A 204 5.48 2.34 9.76
C MET A 204 4.67 3.62 10.01
N VAL A 205 5.34 4.78 10.14
CA VAL A 205 4.67 6.07 10.37
C VAL A 205 3.95 6.54 9.09
N THR A 206 4.53 6.28 7.93
CA THR A 206 3.96 6.66 6.63
C THR A 206 2.72 5.84 6.26
N TRP A 207 2.52 4.68 6.93
CA TRP A 207 1.33 3.83 6.82
C TRP A 207 0.69 3.65 8.20
N ALA A 208 -0.02 4.69 8.67
CA ALA A 208 -0.53 4.77 10.03
C ALA A 208 -1.87 4.04 10.28
N TRP A 209 -2.39 3.30 9.31
CA TRP A 209 -3.70 2.65 9.38
C TRP A 209 -3.77 1.54 10.44
N ASP A 210 -2.67 0.82 10.63
CA ASP A 210 -2.57 -0.27 11.62
C ASP A 210 -2.35 0.24 13.04
N GLY A 211 -2.08 1.55 13.17
CA GLY A 211 -1.98 2.25 14.45
C GLY A 211 -0.73 1.88 15.25
N PRO A 212 -0.70 2.28 16.54
CA PRO A 212 0.48 2.11 17.40
C PRO A 212 0.75 0.64 17.78
N GLY A 213 -0.13 -0.31 17.44
CA GLY A 213 0.06 -1.74 17.67
C GLY A 213 1.23 -2.33 16.87
N GLN A 214 1.59 -1.69 15.75
CA GLN A 214 2.73 -2.11 14.93
C GLN A 214 4.11 -1.69 15.49
N ARG A 215 4.16 -1.04 16.66
CA ARG A 215 5.40 -0.66 17.34
C ARG A 215 6.17 -1.89 17.81
N VAL A 216 7.41 -2.04 17.33
CA VAL A 216 8.32 -3.12 17.70
C VAL A 216 9.67 -2.57 18.17
N ARG A 217 10.45 -3.36 18.91
CA ARG A 217 11.83 -3.00 19.22
C ARG A 217 12.68 -3.08 17.96
N ARG A 218 13.44 -2.04 17.67
CA ARG A 218 14.29 -1.96 16.48
C ARG A 218 15.25 -3.15 16.35
N LYS A 219 15.91 -3.54 17.43
CA LYS A 219 16.83 -4.70 17.46
C LYS A 219 16.12 -6.02 17.14
N GLU A 220 14.86 -6.19 17.58
CA GLU A 220 14.06 -7.37 17.27
C GLU A 220 13.60 -7.35 15.80
N PHE A 221 13.27 -6.17 15.28
CA PHE A 221 12.93 -6.00 13.85
C PHE A 221 14.12 -6.29 12.94
N GLU A 222 15.32 -5.79 13.29
CA GLU A 222 16.54 -5.99 12.49
C GLU A 222 17.08 -7.41 12.52
N LYS A 223 16.65 -8.24 13.49
CA LYS A 223 16.93 -9.68 13.53
C LYS A 223 15.92 -10.39 12.63
N LEU A 224 16.39 -10.78 11.46
CA LEU A 224 15.54 -11.45 10.47
C LEU A 224 15.48 -12.95 10.70
N VAL A 225 14.32 -13.51 10.39
CA VAL A 225 14.07 -14.95 10.23
C VAL A 225 13.51 -15.19 8.85
N GLU A 226 13.49 -16.43 8.38
CA GLU A 226 12.83 -16.80 7.14
C GLU A 226 11.53 -17.53 7.46
N LEU A 227 10.44 -17.10 6.81
CA LEU A 227 9.15 -17.77 6.87
C LEU A 227 8.78 -18.26 5.46
N PRO A 228 8.10 -19.39 5.33
CA PRO A 228 7.62 -19.86 4.04
C PRO A 228 6.53 -18.94 3.50
N PHE A 229 6.67 -18.53 2.24
CA PHE A 229 5.66 -17.80 1.51
C PHE A 229 5.62 -18.31 0.06
N GLU A 230 4.52 -18.94 -0.34
CA GLU A 230 4.35 -19.57 -1.67
C GLU A 230 5.53 -20.50 -2.03
N GLY A 231 5.99 -21.31 -1.07
CA GLY A 231 7.09 -22.26 -1.25
C GLY A 231 8.50 -21.64 -1.25
N HIS A 232 8.65 -20.33 -0.96
CA HIS A 232 9.92 -19.63 -0.91
C HIS A 232 10.23 -19.14 0.51
N PRO A 233 11.51 -19.20 0.98
CA PRO A 233 11.95 -18.63 2.25
C PRO A 233 12.07 -17.10 2.10
N ILE A 234 11.15 -16.33 2.68
CA ILE A 234 11.10 -14.87 2.62
C ILE A 234 11.40 -14.28 4.00
N PHE A 235 12.13 -13.15 4.03
CA PHE A 235 12.50 -12.51 5.29
C PHE A 235 11.30 -11.95 6.05
N ALA A 236 11.32 -12.22 7.35
CA ALA A 236 10.39 -11.68 8.34
C ALA A 236 11.15 -11.21 9.58
N MET A 237 10.61 -10.24 10.30
CA MET A 237 11.14 -9.80 11.60
C MET A 237 11.05 -10.92 12.64
N SER A 238 12.06 -11.08 13.51
CA SER A 238 12.05 -12.13 14.53
C SER A 238 10.91 -11.99 15.56
N CYS A 239 10.41 -10.77 15.74
CA CYS A 239 9.29 -10.46 16.64
C CYS A 239 7.91 -10.58 15.97
N TRP A 240 7.78 -11.41 14.94
CA TRP A 240 6.59 -11.53 14.10
C TRP A 240 5.31 -11.80 14.90
N ASP A 241 5.31 -12.71 15.88
CA ASP A 241 4.12 -13.01 16.70
C ASP A 241 3.64 -11.77 17.47
N LYS A 242 4.57 -11.08 18.14
CA LYS A 242 4.27 -9.83 18.87
C LYS A 242 3.73 -8.73 17.95
N HIS A 243 4.31 -8.61 16.75
CA HIS A 243 3.87 -7.65 15.74
C HIS A 243 2.44 -7.98 15.26
N LEU A 244 2.19 -9.23 14.87
CA LEU A 244 0.87 -9.66 14.41
C LEU A 244 -0.20 -9.52 15.48
N ARG A 245 0.10 -9.87 16.75
CA ARG A 245 -0.81 -9.61 17.88
C ARG A 245 -1.07 -8.13 18.10
N GLY A 246 -0.06 -7.30 17.92
CA GLY A 246 -0.20 -5.84 18.05
C GLY A 246 -1.11 -5.22 17.00
N VAL A 247 -1.06 -5.74 15.76
CA VAL A 247 -1.85 -5.25 14.62
C VAL A 247 -3.23 -5.89 14.55
N PHE A 248 -3.31 -7.21 14.66
CA PHE A 248 -4.51 -8.01 14.38
C PHE A 248 -5.16 -8.64 15.62
N GLY A 249 -4.53 -8.59 16.80
CA GLY A 249 -5.03 -9.24 18.01
C GLY A 249 -4.85 -10.76 17.96
N ASP A 250 -5.92 -11.53 18.09
CA ASP A 250 -5.90 -12.97 17.85
C ASP A 250 -5.94 -13.26 16.35
N TYR A 251 -4.77 -13.14 15.74
CA TYR A 251 -4.61 -13.21 14.28
C TYR A 251 -4.77 -14.63 13.70
N MET A 252 -4.72 -15.67 14.53
CA MET A 252 -4.99 -17.04 14.09
C MET A 252 -6.46 -17.31 13.84
N GLN A 253 -7.36 -16.54 14.48
CA GLN A 253 -8.78 -16.61 14.23
C GLN A 253 -9.13 -16.02 12.87
N LEU A 254 -9.81 -16.79 12.02
CA LEU A 254 -10.27 -16.31 10.72
C LEU A 254 -11.40 -15.28 10.91
N PRO A 255 -11.40 -14.20 10.12
CA PRO A 255 -12.53 -13.27 10.12
C PRO A 255 -13.78 -13.95 9.52
N PRO A 256 -15.00 -13.51 9.91
CA PRO A 256 -16.22 -13.91 9.24
C PRO A 256 -16.15 -13.70 7.73
N GLU A 257 -16.88 -14.51 6.96
CA GLU A 257 -16.81 -14.45 5.49
C GLU A 257 -17.18 -13.09 4.91
N GLU A 258 -18.19 -12.43 5.51
CA GLU A 258 -18.63 -11.09 5.14
C GLU A 258 -17.58 -10.00 5.39
N ASP A 259 -16.55 -10.30 6.18
CA ASP A 259 -15.44 -9.38 6.47
C ASP A 259 -14.17 -9.70 5.65
N ARG A 260 -14.19 -10.77 4.82
CA ARG A 260 -13.12 -11.11 3.89
C ARG A 260 -13.24 -10.23 2.64
N ILE A 261 -12.30 -9.33 2.46
CA ILE A 261 -12.36 -8.29 1.41
C ILE A 261 -11.19 -8.49 0.47
N THR A 262 -11.47 -8.51 -0.83
CA THR A 262 -10.51 -8.32 -1.93
C THR A 262 -10.41 -6.84 -2.27
N HIS A 263 -9.36 -6.42 -2.96
CA HIS A 263 -9.15 -5.01 -3.34
C HIS A 263 -9.95 -4.61 -4.58
N ASP A 264 -10.64 -5.57 -5.24
CA ASP A 264 -11.42 -5.35 -6.48
C ASP A 264 -10.59 -4.68 -7.59
N LEU A 265 -9.30 -5.03 -7.69
CA LEU A 265 -8.43 -4.53 -8.75
C LEU A 265 -8.75 -5.22 -10.07
N GLU A 266 -8.98 -4.44 -11.10
CA GLU A 266 -8.98 -4.94 -12.45
C GLU A 266 -7.59 -4.79 -13.05
N VAL A 267 -6.96 -5.90 -13.39
CA VAL A 267 -5.60 -5.96 -13.94
C VAL A 267 -5.61 -6.61 -15.31
N TRP A 268 -4.89 -6.03 -16.25
CA TRP A 268 -4.73 -6.57 -17.61
C TRP A 268 -3.25 -6.77 -17.94
N ARG A 269 -2.92 -7.87 -18.62
CA ARG A 269 -1.63 -8.08 -19.27
C ARG A 269 -1.57 -7.24 -20.55
N VAL A 270 -0.50 -6.45 -20.72
CA VAL A 270 -0.24 -5.67 -21.94
C VAL A 270 0.61 -6.52 -22.88
N ASP A 271 0.15 -6.72 -24.11
CA ASP A 271 0.92 -7.42 -25.13
C ASP A 271 2.16 -6.60 -25.54
N PRO A 272 3.37 -7.19 -25.50
CA PRO A 272 4.59 -6.49 -25.88
C PRO A 272 4.59 -6.01 -27.35
N LYS A 273 3.75 -6.62 -28.20
CA LYS A 273 3.67 -6.31 -29.66
C LYS A 273 2.77 -5.11 -30.00
N GLY A 274 2.03 -4.54 -29.03
CA GLY A 274 1.11 -3.41 -29.28
C GLY A 274 1.74 -2.01 -29.13
N GLY A 275 2.98 -1.89 -28.66
CA GLY A 275 3.60 -0.61 -28.28
C GLY A 275 4.46 0.11 -29.34
N ALA A 276 4.59 -0.44 -30.55
CA ALA A 276 5.50 0.11 -31.57
C ALA A 276 4.79 0.68 -32.82
N ARG A 277 3.60 1.26 -32.68
CA ARG A 277 2.98 2.10 -33.73
C ARG A 277 2.27 3.29 -33.10
N GLY A 278 2.98 4.39 -32.95
CA GLY A 278 2.43 5.65 -32.49
C GLY A 278 3.48 6.74 -32.66
N GLY A 279 3.84 6.99 -33.93
CA GLY A 279 4.61 8.13 -34.34
C GLY A 279 3.88 9.42 -34.02
N SER A 280 4.64 10.44 -33.79
CA SER A 280 4.26 11.83 -33.68
C SER A 280 3.21 12.24 -34.74
N ALA A 281 2.05 12.66 -34.30
CA ALA A 281 1.17 13.51 -35.11
C ALA A 281 0.47 14.52 -34.18
N GLY A 282 0.62 15.77 -34.56
CA GLY A 282 0.26 16.96 -33.80
C GLY A 282 -1.22 17.07 -33.44
N ALA A 283 -1.40 17.77 -32.37
CA ALA A 283 -2.68 18.26 -31.90
C ALA A 283 -3.33 19.22 -32.90
N ARG A 284 -4.61 19.02 -33.19
CA ARG A 284 -5.63 20.06 -33.33
C ARG A 284 -7.01 19.45 -33.59
N GLY A 285 -7.97 19.84 -32.77
CA GLY A 285 -9.35 20.09 -33.15
C GLY A 285 -10.36 18.97 -33.07
N GLY A 286 -11.44 19.24 -32.38
CA GLY A 286 -12.73 18.65 -32.70
C GLY A 286 -13.49 17.98 -31.55
N PHE A 287 -14.23 18.80 -30.78
CA PHE A 287 -15.39 18.33 -30.00
C PHE A 287 -16.45 17.75 -30.95
N ALA A 288 -16.84 16.51 -30.74
CA ALA A 288 -18.09 15.99 -31.26
C ALA A 288 -18.84 15.28 -30.13
N SER A 289 -19.94 15.87 -29.77
CA SER A 289 -21.01 15.40 -28.89
C SER A 289 -21.69 14.18 -29.51
N ILE A 290 -21.80 13.06 -28.80
CA ILE A 290 -22.78 12.04 -29.10
C ILE A 290 -23.67 11.86 -27.87
N ARG A 291 -24.93 12.31 -28.02
CA ARG A 291 -26.07 11.98 -27.16
C ARG A 291 -26.57 10.58 -27.50
N GLY A 292 -27.00 9.84 -26.50
CA GLY A 292 -28.06 8.86 -26.66
C GLY A 292 -27.86 7.52 -25.95
N GLY A 293 -28.79 7.21 -25.04
CA GLY A 293 -29.11 5.83 -24.71
C GLY A 293 -29.12 5.48 -23.22
N ASN A 294 -30.14 5.95 -22.53
CA ASN A 294 -30.52 5.53 -21.18
C ASN A 294 -31.13 4.11 -21.23
N GLN A 295 -30.51 3.13 -20.58
CA GLN A 295 -31.24 1.95 -20.11
C GLN A 295 -30.70 1.56 -18.73
N GLY A 296 -31.59 1.69 -17.75
CA GLY A 296 -31.31 1.45 -16.34
C GLY A 296 -31.12 -0.03 -16.03
N HIS A 297 -30.07 -0.31 -15.29
CA HIS A 297 -29.99 -1.48 -14.43
C HIS A 297 -29.71 -1.02 -13.01
N LYS A 298 -30.72 -1.17 -12.16
CA LYS A 298 -30.62 -1.02 -10.72
C LYS A 298 -29.82 -2.19 -10.16
N GLY A 299 -28.55 -2.00 -9.95
CA GLY A 299 -27.68 -2.86 -9.15
C GLY A 299 -27.24 -2.10 -7.91
N SER A 300 -27.80 -2.42 -6.75
CA SER A 300 -27.42 -1.87 -5.45
C SER A 300 -26.10 -2.48 -4.98
N GLY A 301 -24.97 -2.07 -5.56
CA GLY A 301 -23.63 -2.37 -5.09
C GLY A 301 -23.13 -1.23 -4.20
N GLN A 302 -23.12 -1.40 -2.87
CA GLN A 302 -22.45 -0.49 -1.96
C GLN A 302 -20.94 -0.71 -2.12
N GLY A 303 -20.29 0.06 -3.00
CA GLY A 303 -18.85 0.08 -3.17
C GLY A 303 -18.13 0.42 -1.86
N ARG A 304 -17.36 -0.51 -1.33
CA ARG A 304 -16.53 -0.33 -0.13
C ARG A 304 -15.14 0.14 -0.55
N ASN A 305 -14.56 1.10 0.17
CA ASN A 305 -13.22 1.64 -0.07
C ASN A 305 -12.15 0.58 0.30
N PRO A 306 -11.38 0.01 -0.63
CA PRO A 306 -10.43 -1.07 -0.36
C PRO A 306 -9.21 -0.64 0.48
N HIS A 307 -8.80 0.64 0.43
CA HIS A 307 -7.67 1.11 1.23
C HIS A 307 -8.02 1.55 2.65
N VAL A 308 -9.28 1.52 3.05
CA VAL A 308 -9.68 1.74 4.45
C VAL A 308 -9.78 0.39 5.11
N ARG A 309 -8.65 -0.19 5.52
CA ARG A 309 -8.65 -1.39 6.38
C ARG A 309 -9.55 -1.14 7.59
N LYS A 310 -10.46 -2.05 7.83
CA LYS A 310 -11.29 -2.06 9.03
C LYS A 310 -10.39 -2.32 10.22
N GLY A 311 -10.24 -1.36 11.13
CA GLY A 311 -9.48 -1.54 12.35
C GLY A 311 -10.14 -2.58 13.26
N TRP A 312 -9.34 -3.49 13.80
CA TRP A 312 -9.76 -4.46 14.81
C TRP A 312 -10.21 -3.76 16.09
N LYS A 313 -11.41 -4.03 16.59
CA LYS A 313 -11.84 -3.53 17.89
C LYS A 313 -11.21 -4.36 19.00
N ARG A 314 -10.43 -3.73 19.89
CA ARG A 314 -9.94 -4.37 21.10
C ARG A 314 -11.12 -4.92 21.93
N GLY A 315 -11.13 -6.19 22.23
CA GLY A 315 -11.97 -6.83 23.23
C GLY A 315 -13.17 -7.63 22.74
N THR A 316 -13.53 -7.61 21.43
CA THR A 316 -14.70 -8.37 20.95
C THR A 316 -14.42 -9.41 19.88
N GLY A 317 -13.18 -9.57 19.43
CA GLY A 317 -12.84 -10.53 18.38
C GLY A 317 -13.52 -10.29 17.02
N GLN A 318 -14.17 -9.14 16.83
CA GLN A 318 -14.93 -8.84 15.62
C GLN A 318 -14.33 -7.70 14.79
N TRP A 319 -14.15 -7.94 13.52
CA TRP A 319 -13.86 -6.91 12.52
C TRP A 319 -15.08 -6.00 12.35
N ARG A 320 -14.95 -4.74 12.71
CA ARG A 320 -15.98 -3.74 12.37
C ARG A 320 -15.36 -2.59 11.60
N SER A 321 -15.98 -2.26 10.48
CA SER A 321 -15.67 -1.04 9.72
C SER A 321 -15.99 0.21 10.55
N ARG A 322 -15.06 1.04 10.86
CA ARG A 322 -15.28 2.41 11.37
C ARG A 322 -15.06 3.45 10.30
#